data_83d0505cec6e46697f84e77b296eb6a3
#
_entry.id   83d0505cec6e46697f84e77b296eb6a3
#
_cell.length_a   1.000
_cell.length_b   1.000
_cell.length_c   1.000
_cell.angle_alpha   90.00
_cell.angle_beta   90.00
_cell.angle_gamma   90.00
#
_symmetry.space_group_name_H-M   'P 1'
#
loop_
_entity.id
_entity.type
_entity.pdbx_description
1 polymer ?
#
loop_
_entity_poly.entity_id
_entity_poly.type
_entity_poly.pdbx_seq_one_letter_code
_entity_poly.pdbx_strand_id
1 'polypeptide(L)'
;MVNILQTTPTKITQSISTASDAEIALKALTKHCRITGWRIFRALNTELKNNRAFILQALTINPHLITEINLDFLNDYEIAAIVLQNCGNYLKVFSTQIRADYKLVKLAVSNYGDALRDADITLQNDYDLVLIAAHFNGEILRDLGQQYYDDEAVILAAITSRDWNLQQMAKNFVLASSRLKNNRDFILQAISKNGYIYPFLNLEFQQDSDIICSAANTNLDIMIHVDNKLRIEQEIVQE
;
A
#
# COMPACT_ATOMS: atom_id res chain seq x y z
N MET A 1 -31.63 30.09 -16.00
CA MET A 1 -30.90 28.95 -15.39
C MET A 1 -30.46 28.03 -16.49
N VAL A 2 -29.17 28.05 -16.84
CA VAL A 2 -28.60 27.12 -17.83
C VAL A 2 -28.48 25.76 -17.19
N ASN A 3 -29.01 24.74 -17.82
CA ASN A 3 -29.06 23.38 -17.30
C ASN A 3 -27.67 22.76 -17.44
N ILE A 4 -26.76 23.06 -16.49
CA ILE A 4 -25.34 22.67 -16.45
C ILE A 4 -25.16 21.14 -16.35
N LEU A 5 -26.22 20.42 -15.97
CA LEU A 5 -26.22 18.98 -15.82
C LEU A 5 -26.16 18.19 -17.14
N GLN A 6 -26.31 18.84 -18.30
CA GLN A 6 -26.24 18.22 -19.64
C GLN A 6 -25.15 18.81 -20.52
N THR A 7 -24.30 19.71 -20.01
CA THR A 7 -23.24 20.34 -20.81
C THR A 7 -21.95 19.55 -20.76
N THR A 8 -21.33 19.38 -21.92
CA THR A 8 -19.98 18.84 -22.06
C THR A 8 -18.97 19.66 -21.25
N PRO A 9 -17.86 19.09 -20.76
CA PRO A 9 -16.85 19.78 -19.93
C PRO A 9 -16.38 21.13 -20.48
N THR A 10 -16.42 21.32 -21.78
CA THR A 10 -16.02 22.57 -22.47
C THR A 10 -16.94 23.76 -22.25
N LYS A 11 -18.19 23.54 -21.86
CA LYS A 11 -19.15 24.64 -21.61
C LYS A 11 -19.21 25.12 -20.14
N ILE A 12 -18.59 24.38 -19.23
CA ILE A 12 -18.54 24.74 -17.79
C ILE A 12 -17.52 25.87 -17.54
N THR A 13 -16.62 26.14 -18.48
CA THR A 13 -15.43 26.97 -18.28
C THR A 13 -15.65 28.49 -18.38
N GLN A 14 -16.83 28.97 -18.74
CA GLN A 14 -17.00 30.39 -19.11
C GLN A 14 -17.59 31.35 -18.05
N SER A 15 -17.97 30.89 -16.84
CA SER A 15 -18.62 31.82 -15.88
C SER A 15 -18.55 31.35 -14.40
N ILE A 16 -17.37 31.07 -13.86
CA ILE A 16 -17.27 30.62 -12.47
C ILE A 16 -16.49 31.63 -11.63
N SER A 17 -17.22 32.56 -10.94
CA SER A 17 -16.61 33.62 -10.11
C SER A 17 -17.33 33.95 -8.78
N THR A 18 -18.35 33.20 -8.36
CA THR A 18 -19.15 33.49 -7.16
C THR A 18 -19.25 32.26 -6.22
N ALA A 19 -19.78 32.43 -5.00
CA ALA A 19 -20.06 31.34 -4.05
C ALA A 19 -21.02 30.28 -4.66
N SER A 20 -21.95 30.68 -5.52
CA SER A 20 -22.81 29.81 -6.32
C SER A 20 -21.99 28.93 -7.27
N ASP A 21 -20.87 29.45 -7.76
CA ASP A 21 -19.98 28.75 -8.67
C ASP A 21 -19.17 27.66 -7.96
N ALA A 22 -18.75 27.86 -6.72
CA ALA A 22 -18.11 26.85 -5.89
C ALA A 22 -19.02 25.63 -5.70
N GLU A 23 -20.31 25.86 -5.38
CA GLU A 23 -21.26 24.75 -5.23
C GLU A 23 -21.50 24.00 -6.53
N ILE A 24 -21.58 24.70 -7.64
CA ILE A 24 -21.71 24.12 -8.98
C ILE A 24 -20.46 23.27 -9.32
N ALA A 25 -19.27 23.80 -9.04
CA ALA A 25 -18.01 23.09 -9.27
C ALA A 25 -17.93 21.81 -8.43
N LEU A 26 -18.28 21.85 -7.15
CA LEU A 26 -18.28 20.68 -6.27
C LEU A 26 -19.31 19.63 -6.73
N LYS A 27 -20.51 20.03 -7.12
CA LYS A 27 -21.51 19.12 -7.72
C LYS A 27 -21.00 18.48 -9.01
N ALA A 28 -20.28 19.24 -9.84
CA ALA A 28 -19.69 18.71 -11.05
C ALA A 28 -18.56 17.70 -10.74
N LEU A 29 -17.70 17.98 -9.76
CA LEU A 29 -16.65 17.07 -9.30
C LEU A 29 -17.23 15.76 -8.75
N THR A 30 -18.32 15.82 -8.00
CA THR A 30 -19.00 14.63 -7.44
C THR A 30 -19.60 13.74 -8.53
N LYS A 31 -20.12 14.34 -9.62
CA LYS A 31 -20.81 13.61 -10.69
C LYS A 31 -19.86 12.95 -11.69
N HIS A 32 -18.64 13.42 -11.79
CA HIS A 32 -17.71 13.01 -12.85
C HIS A 32 -16.54 12.17 -12.32
N CYS A 33 -16.07 11.23 -13.15
CA CYS A 33 -14.94 10.39 -12.81
C CYS A 33 -13.63 11.18 -12.66
N ARG A 34 -12.61 10.52 -12.13
CA ARG A 34 -11.28 11.06 -11.84
C ARG A 34 -10.71 11.96 -12.96
N ILE A 35 -10.73 11.49 -14.21
CA ILE A 35 -10.13 12.18 -15.37
C ILE A 35 -10.90 13.46 -15.71
N THR A 36 -12.23 13.42 -15.66
CA THR A 36 -13.08 14.58 -15.94
C THR A 36 -12.98 15.61 -14.81
N GLY A 37 -12.82 15.14 -13.56
CA GLY A 37 -12.60 16.00 -12.40
C GLY A 37 -11.38 16.93 -12.56
N TRP A 38 -10.25 16.43 -13.10
CA TRP A 38 -9.08 17.27 -13.37
C TRP A 38 -9.37 18.39 -14.38
N ARG A 39 -10.10 18.09 -15.45
CA ARG A 39 -10.47 19.10 -16.46
C ARG A 39 -11.35 20.19 -15.86
N ILE A 40 -12.32 19.79 -15.02
CA ILE A 40 -13.17 20.74 -14.30
C ILE A 40 -12.30 21.62 -13.41
N PHE A 41 -11.45 21.03 -12.58
CA PHE A 41 -10.61 21.77 -11.63
C PHE A 41 -9.66 22.74 -12.34
N ARG A 42 -8.99 22.30 -13.42
CA ARG A 42 -8.08 23.15 -14.22
C ARG A 42 -8.79 24.37 -14.80
N ALA A 43 -10.07 24.23 -15.14
CA ALA A 43 -10.88 25.29 -15.74
C ALA A 43 -11.41 26.31 -14.72
N LEU A 44 -11.28 26.05 -13.41
CA LEU A 44 -11.70 26.99 -12.36
C LEU A 44 -10.82 28.25 -12.36
N ASN A 45 -11.41 29.35 -11.89
CA ASN A 45 -10.69 30.61 -11.72
C ASN A 45 -9.64 30.50 -10.58
N THR A 46 -8.73 31.45 -10.54
CA THR A 46 -7.64 31.51 -9.57
C THR A 46 -8.17 31.73 -8.14
N GLU A 47 -9.27 32.45 -7.97
CA GLU A 47 -9.86 32.73 -6.66
C GLU A 47 -10.32 31.43 -5.97
N LEU A 48 -11.08 30.58 -6.68
CA LEU A 48 -11.48 29.26 -6.16
C LEU A 48 -10.30 28.34 -5.92
N LYS A 49 -9.31 28.33 -6.81
CA LYS A 49 -8.10 27.54 -6.65
C LYS A 49 -7.23 27.94 -5.45
N ASN A 50 -7.40 29.17 -4.96
CA ASN A 50 -6.72 29.70 -3.78
C ASN A 50 -7.64 29.71 -2.54
N ASN A 51 -8.91 29.30 -2.67
CA ASN A 51 -9.82 29.24 -1.54
C ASN A 51 -9.63 27.91 -0.78
N ARG A 52 -9.02 27.98 0.40
CA ARG A 52 -8.74 26.81 1.23
C ARG A 52 -9.98 25.96 1.53
N ALA A 53 -11.12 26.60 1.86
CA ALA A 53 -12.35 25.89 2.18
C ALA A 53 -12.89 25.10 0.97
N PHE A 54 -12.80 25.68 -0.22
CA PHE A 54 -13.15 25.00 -1.46
C PHE A 54 -12.21 23.84 -1.76
N ILE A 55 -10.89 24.02 -1.60
CA ILE A 55 -9.87 22.97 -1.82
C ILE A 55 -10.10 21.77 -0.90
N LEU A 56 -10.38 21.99 0.39
CA LEU A 56 -10.71 20.90 1.33
C LEU A 56 -11.92 20.08 0.85
N GLN A 57 -12.99 20.73 0.42
CA GLN A 57 -14.16 20.03 -0.08
C GLN A 57 -13.88 19.30 -1.41
N ALA A 58 -13.14 19.93 -2.32
CA ALA A 58 -12.77 19.33 -3.59
C ALA A 58 -11.89 18.10 -3.41
N LEU A 59 -10.91 18.13 -2.50
CA LEU A 59 -10.03 17.00 -2.17
C LEU A 59 -10.76 15.90 -1.42
N THR A 60 -11.76 16.21 -0.60
CA THR A 60 -12.64 15.20 0.02
C THR A 60 -13.41 14.41 -1.04
N ILE A 61 -13.86 15.07 -2.11
CA ILE A 61 -14.54 14.44 -3.25
C ILE A 61 -13.55 13.66 -4.11
N ASN A 62 -12.40 14.26 -4.41
CA ASN A 62 -11.39 13.66 -5.28
C ASN A 62 -9.97 13.99 -4.80
N PRO A 63 -9.36 13.12 -3.98
CA PRO A 63 -8.01 13.33 -3.44
C PRO A 63 -6.92 13.49 -4.52
N HIS A 64 -7.15 12.97 -5.72
CA HIS A 64 -6.20 13.07 -6.82
C HIS A 64 -6.00 14.49 -7.35
N LEU A 65 -6.88 15.44 -7.00
CA LEU A 65 -6.72 16.85 -7.34
C LEU A 65 -5.52 17.49 -6.64
N ILE A 66 -4.92 16.83 -5.67
CA ILE A 66 -3.69 17.28 -4.98
C ILE A 66 -2.57 17.67 -5.97
N THR A 67 -2.51 17.02 -7.14
CA THR A 67 -1.52 17.33 -8.17
C THR A 67 -1.79 18.62 -8.95
N GLU A 68 -2.96 19.22 -8.77
CA GLU A 68 -3.44 20.40 -9.50
C GLU A 68 -3.60 21.62 -8.62
N ILE A 69 -3.47 21.49 -7.29
CA ILE A 69 -3.62 22.61 -6.35
C ILE A 69 -2.35 23.46 -6.27
N ASN A 70 -2.46 24.65 -5.69
CA ASN A 70 -1.32 25.52 -5.45
C ASN A 70 -0.35 24.88 -4.45
N LEU A 71 0.96 25.03 -4.70
CA LEU A 71 2.05 24.51 -3.85
C LEU A 71 1.98 25.03 -2.41
N ASP A 72 1.40 26.20 -2.17
CA ASP A 72 1.21 26.77 -0.83
C ASP A 72 0.39 25.87 0.09
N PHE A 73 -0.49 25.02 -0.48
CA PHE A 73 -1.31 24.08 0.27
C PHE A 73 -0.59 22.76 0.61
N LEU A 74 0.59 22.52 0.06
CA LEU A 74 1.34 21.27 0.31
C LEU A 74 1.98 21.21 1.71
N ASN A 75 1.83 22.25 2.51
CA ASN A 75 2.19 22.26 3.93
C ASN A 75 0.96 22.34 4.85
N ASP A 76 -0.22 22.19 4.33
CA ASP A 76 -1.46 22.22 5.12
C ASP A 76 -1.78 20.84 5.66
N TYR A 77 -1.79 20.71 6.99
CA TYR A 77 -1.99 19.44 7.70
C TYR A 77 -3.37 18.82 7.48
N GLU A 78 -4.42 19.63 7.37
CA GLU A 78 -5.79 19.16 7.16
C GLU A 78 -5.95 18.63 5.73
N ILE A 79 -5.39 19.35 4.75
CA ILE A 79 -5.32 18.89 3.36
C ILE A 79 -4.54 17.59 3.26
N ALA A 80 -3.38 17.50 3.91
CA ALA A 80 -2.59 16.29 3.93
C ALA A 80 -3.37 15.12 4.55
N ALA A 81 -4.05 15.33 5.67
CA ALA A 81 -4.85 14.27 6.32
C ALA A 81 -5.95 13.75 5.40
N ILE A 82 -6.73 14.63 4.75
CA ILE A 82 -7.80 14.24 3.81
C ILE A 82 -7.25 13.41 2.64
N VAL A 83 -6.13 13.83 2.06
CA VAL A 83 -5.54 13.13 0.91
C VAL A 83 -4.91 11.81 1.33
N LEU A 84 -4.08 11.81 2.38
CA LEU A 84 -3.30 10.65 2.79
C LEU A 84 -4.17 9.55 3.42
N GLN A 85 -5.33 9.88 3.97
CA GLN A 85 -6.30 8.89 4.46
C GLN A 85 -6.82 7.99 3.34
N ASN A 86 -6.85 8.46 2.09
CA ASN A 86 -7.39 7.72 0.95
C ASN A 86 -6.33 7.34 -0.08
N CYS A 87 -5.26 8.12 -0.18
CA CYS A 87 -4.27 8.01 -1.24
C CYS A 87 -2.85 8.23 -0.67
N GLY A 88 -2.32 7.25 0.06
CA GLY A 88 -1.00 7.33 0.72
C GLY A 88 0.16 7.56 -0.24
N ASN A 89 0.03 7.12 -1.50
CA ASN A 89 1.03 7.33 -2.55
C ASN A 89 1.32 8.80 -2.89
N TYR A 90 0.51 9.73 -2.36
CA TYR A 90 0.77 11.16 -2.49
C TYR A 90 1.62 11.76 -1.37
N LEU A 91 2.11 10.97 -0.41
CA LEU A 91 2.99 11.50 0.66
C LEU A 91 4.19 12.29 0.10
N LYS A 92 4.79 11.81 -0.98
CA LYS A 92 5.92 12.46 -1.66
C LYS A 92 5.64 13.87 -2.19
N VAL A 93 4.37 14.22 -2.42
CA VAL A 93 3.97 15.54 -2.96
C VAL A 93 4.03 16.61 -1.88
N PHE A 94 3.84 16.22 -0.61
CA PHE A 94 3.79 17.13 0.51
C PHE A 94 5.17 17.61 0.97
N SER A 95 5.17 18.68 1.77
CA SER A 95 6.38 19.28 2.34
C SER A 95 7.15 18.31 3.23
N THR A 96 8.43 18.63 3.51
CA THR A 96 9.26 17.87 4.45
C THR A 96 8.66 17.83 5.85
N GLN A 97 7.94 18.87 6.28
CA GLN A 97 7.27 18.91 7.59
C GLN A 97 6.15 17.87 7.66
N ILE A 98 5.33 17.77 6.62
CA ILE A 98 4.27 16.75 6.52
C ILE A 98 4.86 15.34 6.48
N ARG A 99 5.93 15.15 5.71
CA ARG A 99 6.61 13.85 5.59
C ARG A 99 7.38 13.44 6.87
N ALA A 100 7.59 14.36 7.80
CA ALA A 100 8.15 14.11 9.12
C ALA A 100 7.07 14.01 10.23
N ASP A 101 5.80 14.21 9.91
CA ASP A 101 4.71 14.04 10.88
C ASP A 101 4.30 12.57 10.99
N TYR A 102 4.51 11.98 12.16
CA TYR A 102 4.20 10.56 12.42
C TYR A 102 2.75 10.21 12.10
N LYS A 103 1.78 11.06 12.46
CA LYS A 103 0.35 10.76 12.28
C LYS A 103 -0.02 10.73 10.80
N LEU A 104 0.49 11.70 10.03
CA LEU A 104 0.23 11.79 8.60
C LEU A 104 0.93 10.68 7.82
N VAL A 105 2.18 10.37 8.19
CA VAL A 105 2.91 9.24 7.62
C VAL A 105 2.19 7.92 7.94
N LYS A 106 1.72 7.73 9.17
CA LYS A 106 0.95 6.53 9.56
C LYS A 106 -0.33 6.39 8.74
N LEU A 107 -1.08 7.50 8.49
CA LEU A 107 -2.23 7.48 7.60
C LEU A 107 -1.85 7.01 6.19
N ALA A 108 -0.77 7.56 5.63
CA ALA A 108 -0.31 7.21 4.30
C ALA A 108 0.10 5.74 4.21
N VAL A 109 0.94 5.27 5.13
CA VAL A 109 1.47 3.90 5.16
C VAL A 109 0.36 2.88 5.40
N SER A 110 -0.68 3.22 6.18
CA SER A 110 -1.82 2.34 6.47
C SER A 110 -2.71 2.04 5.27
N ASN A 111 -2.57 2.74 4.16
CA ASN A 111 -3.28 2.39 2.92
C ASN A 111 -2.36 2.16 1.73
N TYR A 112 -1.12 2.59 1.84
CA TYR A 112 -0.10 2.38 0.82
C TYR A 112 1.27 2.18 1.49
N GLY A 113 1.66 0.93 1.75
CA GLY A 113 2.89 0.57 2.47
C GLY A 113 4.16 1.24 1.93
N ASP A 114 4.27 1.37 0.60
CA ASP A 114 5.39 2.02 -0.07
C ASP A 114 5.53 3.52 0.28
N ALA A 115 4.49 4.15 0.83
CA ALA A 115 4.59 5.55 1.28
C ALA A 115 5.68 5.75 2.33
N LEU A 116 6.07 4.69 3.06
CA LEU A 116 7.16 4.78 4.03
C LEU A 116 8.49 5.23 3.40
N ARG A 117 8.75 4.91 2.13
CA ARG A 117 9.93 5.38 1.38
C ARG A 117 9.96 6.90 1.21
N ASP A 118 8.79 7.53 1.19
CA ASP A 118 8.63 8.97 0.99
C ASP A 118 8.62 9.75 2.31
N ALA A 119 8.57 9.06 3.46
CA ALA A 119 8.64 9.66 4.79
C ALA A 119 10.04 10.22 5.10
N ASP A 120 10.13 11.05 6.14
CA ASP A 120 11.41 11.45 6.69
C ASP A 120 12.22 10.23 7.15
N ILE A 121 13.54 10.30 7.02
CA ILE A 121 14.44 9.18 7.32
C ILE A 121 14.32 8.67 8.76
N THR A 122 13.97 9.54 9.70
CA THR A 122 13.75 9.17 11.10
C THR A 122 12.54 8.28 11.25
N LEU A 123 11.49 8.50 10.45
CA LEU A 123 10.25 7.72 10.44
C LEU A 123 10.36 6.44 9.59
N GLN A 124 11.25 6.41 8.60
CA GLN A 124 11.50 5.20 7.82
C GLN A 124 12.05 4.04 8.67
N ASN A 125 12.67 4.35 9.83
CA ASN A 125 13.18 3.38 10.78
C ASN A 125 12.29 3.21 12.01
N ASP A 126 11.12 3.85 12.07
CA ASP A 126 10.15 3.65 13.14
C ASP A 126 9.53 2.25 13.04
N TYR A 127 9.66 1.47 14.12
CA TYR A 127 9.26 0.06 14.13
C TYR A 127 7.78 -0.15 13.81
N ASP A 128 6.91 0.67 14.38
CA ASP A 128 5.46 0.54 14.16
C ASP A 128 5.10 0.84 12.70
N LEU A 129 5.73 1.86 12.12
CA LEU A 129 5.52 2.21 10.71
C LEU A 129 6.06 1.13 9.77
N VAL A 130 7.23 0.55 10.08
CA VAL A 130 7.81 -0.58 9.34
C VAL A 130 6.88 -1.79 9.38
N LEU A 131 6.34 -2.13 10.55
CA LEU A 131 5.42 -3.26 10.70
C LEU A 131 4.12 -3.04 9.90
N ILE A 132 3.56 -1.83 9.96
CA ILE A 132 2.40 -1.47 9.16
C ILE A 132 2.73 -1.56 7.66
N ALA A 133 3.85 -0.98 7.23
CA ALA A 133 4.26 -1.00 5.83
C ALA A 133 4.43 -2.43 5.30
N ALA A 134 5.13 -3.29 6.05
CA ALA A 134 5.32 -4.70 5.71
C ALA A 134 3.99 -5.47 5.60
N HIS A 135 3.02 -5.15 6.46
CA HIS A 135 1.68 -5.74 6.40
C HIS A 135 0.90 -5.32 5.13
N PHE A 136 1.10 -4.09 4.65
CA PHE A 136 0.44 -3.60 3.42
C PHE A 136 1.20 -3.97 2.15
N ASN A 137 2.53 -3.93 2.19
CA ASN A 137 3.40 -4.37 1.10
C ASN A 137 4.69 -4.98 1.65
N GLY A 138 4.76 -6.31 1.68
CA GLY A 138 5.94 -7.02 2.20
C GLY A 138 7.23 -6.80 1.39
N GLU A 139 7.14 -6.38 0.12
CA GLU A 139 8.32 -6.11 -0.69
C GLU A 139 9.15 -4.92 -0.21
N ILE A 140 8.55 -4.05 0.61
CA ILE A 140 9.24 -2.89 1.20
C ILE A 140 10.45 -3.31 2.05
N LEU A 141 10.47 -4.53 2.60
CA LEU A 141 11.59 -5.03 3.40
C LEU A 141 12.93 -4.98 2.67
N ARG A 142 12.92 -5.06 1.36
CA ARG A 142 14.14 -4.99 0.54
C ARG A 142 14.80 -3.61 0.60
N ASP A 143 14.01 -2.56 0.86
CA ASP A 143 14.47 -1.17 0.91
C ASP A 143 14.80 -0.71 2.33
N LEU A 144 14.14 -1.31 3.34
CA LEU A 144 14.31 -0.93 4.75
C LEU A 144 15.61 -1.47 5.38
N GLY A 145 16.26 -2.43 4.72
CA GLY A 145 17.55 -2.96 5.14
C GLY A 145 17.49 -4.20 6.04
N GLN A 146 18.66 -4.80 6.23
CA GLN A 146 18.82 -6.14 6.84
C GLN A 146 18.48 -6.21 8.33
N GLN A 147 18.37 -5.06 9.00
CA GLN A 147 18.07 -5.00 10.45
C GLN A 147 16.73 -5.64 10.81
N TYR A 148 15.78 -5.71 9.87
CA TYR A 148 14.47 -6.29 10.08
C TYR A 148 14.37 -7.77 9.65
N TYR A 149 15.42 -8.32 9.06
CA TYR A 149 15.41 -9.70 8.57
C TYR A 149 15.43 -10.75 9.67
N ASP A 150 15.80 -10.36 10.88
CA ASP A 150 15.78 -11.22 12.09
C ASP A 150 14.58 -10.95 13.01
N ASP A 151 13.64 -10.13 12.59
CA ASP A 151 12.42 -9.82 13.33
C ASP A 151 11.26 -10.70 12.86
N GLU A 152 10.76 -11.55 13.76
CA GLU A 152 9.69 -12.50 13.48
C GLU A 152 8.39 -11.80 13.04
N ALA A 153 7.99 -10.73 13.74
CA ALA A 153 6.74 -10.03 13.46
C ALA A 153 6.78 -9.33 12.09
N VAL A 154 7.93 -8.73 11.76
CA VAL A 154 8.11 -8.05 10.48
C VAL A 154 8.13 -9.04 9.32
N ILE A 155 8.83 -10.18 9.45
CA ILE A 155 8.83 -11.23 8.43
C ILE A 155 7.43 -11.84 8.28
N LEU A 156 6.73 -12.12 9.38
CA LEU A 156 5.36 -12.63 9.32
C LEU A 156 4.42 -11.63 8.63
N ALA A 157 4.52 -10.34 8.95
CA ALA A 157 3.74 -9.31 8.27
C ALA A 157 3.99 -9.30 6.76
N ALA A 158 5.24 -9.41 6.35
CA ALA A 158 5.65 -9.36 4.95
C ALA A 158 5.19 -10.57 4.11
N ILE A 159 5.17 -11.77 4.69
CA ILE A 159 4.71 -12.99 3.99
C ILE A 159 3.19 -13.15 4.00
N THR A 160 2.49 -12.36 4.82
CA THR A 160 1.02 -12.36 4.94
C THR A 160 0.41 -11.02 4.53
N SER A 161 1.17 -10.20 3.82
CA SER A 161 0.72 -8.86 3.42
C SER A 161 -0.62 -8.93 2.66
N ARG A 162 -1.36 -7.83 2.68
CA ARG A 162 -2.70 -7.71 2.09
C ARG A 162 -2.74 -7.86 0.57
N ASP A 163 -1.60 -8.00 -0.08
CA ASP A 163 -1.56 -8.27 -1.50
C ASP A 163 -2.22 -9.63 -1.80
N TRP A 164 -3.02 -9.68 -2.83
CA TRP A 164 -3.89 -10.80 -3.22
C TRP A 164 -3.12 -12.06 -3.65
N ASN A 165 -1.79 -11.97 -3.73
CA ASN A 165 -0.93 -13.03 -4.21
C ASN A 165 -0.01 -13.58 -3.10
N LEU A 166 -0.54 -14.51 -2.29
CA LEU A 166 0.23 -15.18 -1.24
C LEU A 166 1.50 -15.86 -1.77
N GLN A 167 1.48 -16.37 -3.01
CA GLN A 167 2.65 -16.98 -3.65
C GLN A 167 3.77 -15.94 -3.88
N GLN A 168 3.41 -14.72 -4.29
CA GLN A 168 4.38 -13.64 -4.44
C GLN A 168 4.92 -13.21 -3.07
N MET A 169 4.05 -13.10 -2.07
CA MET A 169 4.44 -12.70 -0.71
C MET A 169 5.33 -13.75 -0.04
N ALA A 170 5.13 -15.04 -0.32
CA ALA A 170 6.00 -16.12 0.17
C ALA A 170 7.48 -15.90 -0.17
N LYS A 171 7.79 -15.24 -1.29
CA LYS A 171 9.18 -14.93 -1.67
C LYS A 171 9.88 -14.01 -0.68
N ASN A 172 9.15 -13.23 0.11
CA ASN A 172 9.73 -12.38 1.14
C ASN A 172 10.34 -13.21 2.29
N PHE A 173 9.94 -14.48 2.45
CA PHE A 173 10.56 -15.41 3.40
C PHE A 173 12.07 -15.61 3.12
N VAL A 174 12.51 -15.45 1.88
CA VAL A 174 13.93 -15.53 1.50
C VAL A 174 14.77 -14.47 2.21
N LEU A 175 14.18 -13.34 2.58
CA LEU A 175 14.85 -12.26 3.30
C LEU A 175 15.06 -12.59 4.79
N ALA A 176 14.30 -13.53 5.36
CA ALA A 176 14.47 -13.92 6.75
C ALA A 176 15.91 -14.35 7.06
N SER A 177 16.39 -14.03 8.26
CA SER A 177 17.71 -14.42 8.73
C SER A 177 17.90 -15.95 8.78
N SER A 178 19.14 -16.40 8.84
CA SER A 178 19.43 -17.83 9.04
C SER A 178 18.87 -18.34 10.37
N ARG A 179 18.81 -17.52 11.41
CA ARG A 179 18.20 -17.88 12.70
C ARG A 179 16.72 -18.24 12.50
N LEU A 180 15.97 -17.39 11.84
CA LEU A 180 14.54 -17.62 11.61
C LEU A 180 14.28 -18.79 10.67
N LYS A 181 15.09 -18.94 9.62
CA LYS A 181 15.00 -20.07 8.67
C LYS A 181 15.32 -21.40 9.28
N ASN A 182 16.02 -21.46 10.42
CA ASN A 182 16.33 -22.66 11.18
C ASN A 182 15.52 -22.79 12.47
N ASN A 183 14.57 -21.90 12.72
CA ASN A 183 13.69 -21.97 13.89
C ASN A 183 12.37 -22.70 13.51
N ARG A 184 12.24 -23.96 13.96
CA ARG A 184 11.08 -24.81 13.65
C ARG A 184 9.75 -24.16 14.08
N ASP A 185 9.70 -23.56 15.26
CA ASP A 185 8.47 -22.94 15.79
C ASP A 185 8.05 -21.73 14.95
N PHE A 186 9.01 -20.90 14.55
CA PHE A 186 8.76 -19.79 13.64
C PHE A 186 8.28 -20.29 12.27
N ILE A 187 8.90 -21.34 11.73
CA ILE A 187 8.51 -21.93 10.44
C ILE A 187 7.07 -22.46 10.51
N LEU A 188 6.69 -23.18 11.57
CA LEU A 188 5.32 -23.66 11.76
C LEU A 188 4.33 -22.50 11.81
N GLN A 189 4.67 -21.44 12.52
CA GLN A 189 3.84 -20.22 12.57
C GLN A 189 3.73 -19.57 11.19
N ALA A 190 4.81 -19.41 10.48
CA ALA A 190 4.86 -18.80 9.16
C ALA A 190 4.04 -19.60 8.13
N ILE A 191 4.25 -20.93 8.10
CA ILE A 191 3.60 -21.81 7.12
C ILE A 191 2.10 -21.96 7.38
N SER A 192 1.67 -21.91 8.64
CA SER A 192 0.24 -21.93 8.99
C SER A 192 -0.50 -20.69 8.46
N LYS A 193 0.22 -19.60 8.18
CA LYS A 193 -0.32 -18.37 7.60
C LYS A 193 -0.18 -18.31 6.08
N ASN A 194 0.92 -18.85 5.55
CA ASN A 194 1.20 -18.85 4.12
C ASN A 194 1.96 -20.11 3.70
N GLY A 195 1.24 -21.11 3.25
CA GLY A 195 1.81 -22.40 2.81
C GLY A 195 2.71 -22.31 1.58
N TYR A 196 2.60 -21.23 0.79
CA TYR A 196 3.47 -21.02 -0.36
C TYR A 196 4.95 -20.76 0.03
N ILE A 197 5.28 -20.60 1.33
CA ILE A 197 6.68 -20.53 1.77
C ILE A 197 7.39 -21.88 1.75
N TYR A 198 6.66 -23.02 1.69
CA TYR A 198 7.21 -24.37 1.75
C TYR A 198 8.40 -24.61 0.80
N PRO A 199 8.37 -24.22 -0.49
CA PRO A 199 9.49 -24.41 -1.39
C PRO A 199 10.77 -23.65 -1.02
N PHE A 200 10.65 -22.66 -0.12
CA PHE A 200 11.78 -21.82 0.33
C PHE A 200 12.40 -22.31 1.64
N LEU A 201 11.84 -23.38 2.24
CA LEU A 201 12.37 -23.98 3.46
C LEU A 201 13.62 -24.82 3.18
N ASN A 202 14.46 -25.00 4.21
CA ASN A 202 15.55 -25.94 4.17
C ASN A 202 15.02 -27.38 4.03
N LEU A 203 15.81 -28.27 3.42
CA LEU A 203 15.42 -29.67 3.13
C LEU A 203 14.94 -30.43 4.38
N GLU A 204 15.56 -30.19 5.51
CA GLU A 204 15.20 -30.76 6.82
C GLU A 204 13.71 -30.47 7.15
N PHE A 205 13.27 -29.21 6.99
CA PHE A 205 11.90 -28.81 7.27
C PHE A 205 10.91 -29.23 6.17
N GLN A 206 11.39 -29.44 4.96
CA GLN A 206 10.56 -29.98 3.89
C GLN A 206 10.24 -31.48 4.07
N GLN A 207 10.91 -32.17 5.01
CA GLN A 207 10.65 -33.56 5.39
C GLN A 207 9.86 -33.67 6.71
N ASP A 208 9.64 -32.58 7.41
CA ASP A 208 8.90 -32.56 8.68
C ASP A 208 7.39 -32.71 8.42
N SER A 209 6.79 -33.76 8.97
CA SER A 209 5.37 -34.10 8.75
C SER A 209 4.40 -33.02 9.23
N ASP A 210 4.71 -32.35 10.36
CA ASP A 210 3.84 -31.29 10.90
C ASP A 210 3.86 -30.07 9.98
N ILE A 211 5.04 -29.74 9.43
CA ILE A 211 5.23 -28.64 8.48
C ILE A 211 4.50 -28.95 7.17
N ILE A 212 4.62 -30.16 6.64
CA ILE A 212 3.91 -30.61 5.43
C ILE A 212 2.39 -30.50 5.64
N CYS A 213 1.88 -31.03 6.73
CA CYS A 213 0.45 -30.95 7.05
C CYS A 213 -0.04 -29.51 7.20
N SER A 214 0.73 -28.68 7.90
CA SER A 214 0.38 -27.26 8.07
C SER A 214 0.40 -26.50 6.74
N ALA A 215 1.35 -26.79 5.88
CA ALA A 215 1.46 -26.18 4.56
C ALA A 215 0.29 -26.61 3.65
N ALA A 216 -0.06 -27.90 3.65
CA ALA A 216 -1.17 -28.44 2.85
C ALA A 216 -2.52 -27.82 3.22
N ASN A 217 -2.75 -27.45 4.49
CA ASN A 217 -3.97 -26.79 4.94
C ASN A 217 -4.18 -25.40 4.32
N THR A 218 -3.13 -24.74 3.92
CA THR A 218 -3.17 -23.38 3.33
C THR A 218 -2.85 -23.36 1.84
N ASN A 219 -2.22 -24.40 1.32
CA ASN A 219 -1.88 -24.57 -0.09
C ASN A 219 -1.82 -26.04 -0.49
N LEU A 220 -2.89 -26.53 -1.14
CA LEU A 220 -2.97 -27.92 -1.59
C LEU A 220 -1.96 -28.28 -2.69
N ASP A 221 -1.48 -27.30 -3.47
CA ASP A 221 -0.50 -27.55 -4.55
C ASP A 221 0.83 -28.11 -4.02
N ILE A 222 1.09 -27.98 -2.72
CA ILE A 222 2.26 -28.55 -2.06
C ILE A 222 2.31 -30.07 -2.18
N MET A 223 1.15 -30.73 -2.18
CA MET A 223 1.10 -32.18 -2.28
C MET A 223 1.76 -32.70 -3.56
N ILE A 224 1.71 -31.92 -4.64
CA ILE A 224 2.41 -32.23 -5.90
C ILE A 224 3.93 -32.21 -5.70
N HIS A 225 4.43 -31.26 -4.93
CA HIS A 225 5.87 -31.15 -4.63
C HIS A 225 6.36 -32.28 -3.72
N VAL A 226 5.55 -32.67 -2.75
CA VAL A 226 5.85 -33.79 -1.83
C VAL A 226 5.85 -35.13 -2.59
N ASP A 227 4.83 -35.38 -3.42
CA ASP A 227 4.74 -36.61 -4.21
C ASP A 227 5.91 -36.76 -5.21
N ASN A 228 6.27 -35.69 -5.89
CA ASN A 228 7.40 -35.73 -6.83
C ASN A 228 8.72 -36.00 -6.12
N LYS A 229 8.91 -35.46 -4.92
CA LYS A 229 10.15 -35.66 -4.15
C LYS A 229 10.24 -37.07 -3.57
N LEU A 230 9.15 -37.60 -3.05
CA LEU A 230 9.08 -38.99 -2.57
C LEU A 230 9.33 -40.00 -3.70
N ARG A 231 8.85 -39.71 -4.93
CA ARG A 231 9.15 -40.54 -6.12
C ARG A 231 10.64 -40.53 -6.47
N ILE A 232 11.26 -39.35 -6.50
CA ILE A 232 12.70 -39.21 -6.80
C ILE A 232 13.54 -39.95 -5.77
N GLU A 233 13.23 -39.85 -4.47
CA GLU A 233 13.93 -40.57 -3.41
C GLU A 233 13.75 -42.10 -3.53
N GLN A 234 12.56 -42.58 -3.95
CA GLN A 234 12.33 -44.00 -4.21
C GLN A 234 13.07 -44.52 -5.44
N GLU A 235 13.22 -43.71 -6.48
CA GLU A 235 14.01 -44.09 -7.67
C GLU A 235 15.51 -44.19 -7.37
N ILE A 236 16.06 -43.25 -6.55
CA ILE A 236 17.48 -43.26 -6.16
C ILE A 236 17.83 -44.43 -5.25
N VAL A 237 16.90 -44.92 -4.44
CA VAL A 237 17.14 -46.08 -3.52
C VAL A 237 17.06 -47.41 -4.25
N GLN A 238 16.55 -47.45 -5.50
CA GLN A 238 16.45 -48.67 -6.31
C GLN A 238 17.62 -48.87 -7.29
N GLU A 239 18.55 -47.89 -7.41
CA GLU A 239 19.84 -47.99 -8.11
C GLU A 239 20.98 -48.33 -7.12
#